data_1846e03b5a34568e1fcb2a8db8409980
#
_entry.id   1846e03b5a34568e1fcb2a8db8409980
#
_cell.length_a   1.000
_cell.length_b   1.000
_cell.length_c   1.000
_cell.angle_alpha   90.00
_cell.angle_beta   90.00
_cell.angle_gamma   90.00
#
_symmetry.space_group_name_H-M   'P 1'
#
loop_
_entity.id
_entity.type
_entity.pdbx_description
1 polymer ?
#
loop_
_entity_poly.entity_id
_entity_poly.type
_entity_poly.pdbx_seq_one_letter_code
_entity_poly.pdbx_strand_id
1 'polypeptide(L)'
;SRFRDTASLYYVYTGLRSNKPGRPKTLDGKIYYKTLDITRMAELHIGGLEGTAYTLIVYSKALKQKVRLVIWVMPNGKHKLFFSTKTSMSGEEVLRTYRSRFQIEFCFRDAKQYTGLTHCQARHKNQLDFSYNASFASQNVAKVMMKENGVPYSMASFKEIMASTYIAKLIFDKCQSKPNRKLISHTIKELFGRQRKAA
;
A
#
# COMPACT_ATOMS: atom_id res chain seq x y z
N SER A 1 -3.80 10.22 1.62
CA SER A 1 -2.72 10.73 2.47
C SER A 1 -3.17 10.86 3.93
N ARG A 2 -2.27 11.25 4.86
CA ARG A 2 -2.57 11.43 6.28
C ARG A 2 -2.30 12.87 6.71
N PHE A 3 -3.21 13.47 7.49
CA PHE A 3 -2.95 14.72 8.21
C PHE A 3 -2.27 14.46 9.55
N ARG A 4 -1.65 15.52 10.10
CA ARG A 4 -1.26 15.53 11.52
C ARG A 4 -2.51 15.52 12.39
N ASP A 5 -2.44 14.93 13.57
CA ASP A 5 -3.58 14.79 14.48
C ASP A 5 -4.11 16.16 15.01
N THR A 6 -3.35 17.23 14.80
CA THR A 6 -3.69 18.63 15.14
C THR A 6 -4.09 19.47 13.94
N ALA A 7 -4.37 18.87 12.78
CA ALA A 7 -4.68 19.62 11.55
C ALA A 7 -5.90 20.54 11.74
N SER A 8 -5.81 21.77 11.27
CA SER A 8 -6.92 22.74 11.31
C SER A 8 -7.86 22.51 10.13
N LEU A 9 -8.96 21.81 10.40
CA LEU A 9 -10.01 21.48 9.44
C LEU A 9 -11.32 22.14 9.83
N TYR A 10 -12.16 22.46 8.84
CA TYR A 10 -13.40 23.20 9.03
C TYR A 10 -14.56 22.47 8.37
N TYR A 11 -15.70 22.47 9.02
CA TYR A 11 -16.94 22.03 8.40
C TYR A 11 -17.28 22.92 7.21
N VAL A 12 -17.75 22.33 6.14
CA VAL A 12 -18.25 23.06 4.97
C VAL A 12 -19.69 23.49 5.27
N TYR A 13 -19.99 24.78 5.05
CA TYR A 13 -21.35 25.24 5.19
C TYR A 13 -22.25 24.69 4.07
N THR A 14 -23.35 24.07 4.45
CA THR A 14 -24.33 23.46 3.55
C THR A 14 -25.71 24.12 3.62
N GLY A 15 -25.88 25.18 4.45
CA GLY A 15 -27.15 25.89 4.62
C GLY A 15 -27.48 26.81 3.43
N LEU A 16 -28.68 27.36 3.48
CA LEU A 16 -29.16 28.31 2.47
C LEU A 16 -28.31 29.58 2.45
N ARG A 17 -28.09 30.10 1.25
CA ARG A 17 -27.36 31.36 1.08
C ARG A 17 -28.18 32.50 1.71
N SER A 18 -27.56 33.27 2.61
CA SER A 18 -28.18 34.46 3.17
C SER A 18 -28.34 35.56 2.11
N ASN A 19 -29.50 36.21 2.05
CA ASN A 19 -29.74 37.36 1.19
C ASN A 19 -29.16 38.66 1.75
N LYS A 20 -28.47 38.61 2.93
CA LYS A 20 -27.82 39.79 3.53
C LYS A 20 -26.57 40.18 2.75
N PRO A 21 -26.28 41.48 2.63
CA PRO A 21 -25.04 41.94 2.01
C PRO A 21 -23.81 41.42 2.79
N GLY A 22 -22.77 41.08 2.07
CA GLY A 22 -21.51 40.57 2.63
C GLY A 22 -21.03 39.30 1.99
N ARG A 23 -19.85 38.83 2.42
CA ARG A 23 -19.25 37.58 1.91
C ARG A 23 -20.10 36.38 2.33
N PRO A 24 -20.52 35.52 1.39
CA PRO A 24 -21.27 34.32 1.72
C PRO A 24 -20.51 33.42 2.71
N LYS A 25 -21.24 32.85 3.68
CA LYS A 25 -20.70 31.86 4.61
C LYS A 25 -20.33 30.59 3.86
N THR A 26 -19.07 30.20 3.90
CA THR A 26 -18.55 28.98 3.23
C THR A 26 -18.12 27.92 4.22
N LEU A 27 -17.83 28.28 5.44
CA LEU A 27 -17.35 27.39 6.51
C LEU A 27 -18.31 27.47 7.71
N ASP A 28 -18.49 26.34 8.38
CA ASP A 28 -19.42 26.20 9.52
C ASP A 28 -18.72 25.73 10.80
N GLY A 29 -17.64 26.42 11.14
CA GLY A 29 -16.87 26.17 12.35
C GLY A 29 -15.68 25.22 12.14
N LYS A 30 -14.80 25.22 13.14
CA LYS A 30 -13.61 24.36 13.19
C LYS A 30 -13.96 22.99 13.77
N ILE A 31 -13.32 21.96 13.29
CA ILE A 31 -13.44 20.60 13.85
C ILE A 31 -12.56 20.49 15.08
N TYR A 32 -13.15 20.10 16.20
CA TYR A 32 -12.45 19.83 17.46
C TYR A 32 -12.41 18.32 17.70
N TYR A 33 -11.22 17.74 17.66
CA TYR A 33 -11.03 16.28 17.73
C TYR A 33 -11.29 15.68 19.10
N LYS A 34 -11.30 16.50 20.17
CA LYS A 34 -11.66 16.08 21.53
C LYS A 34 -13.18 15.94 21.73
N THR A 35 -13.95 16.71 20.99
CA THR A 35 -15.41 16.77 21.03
C THR A 35 -15.95 16.67 19.60
N LEU A 36 -15.84 15.46 19.02
CA LEU A 36 -16.30 15.22 17.65
C LEU A 36 -17.83 15.27 17.59
N ASP A 37 -18.35 16.11 16.71
CA ASP A 37 -19.76 16.11 16.37
C ASP A 37 -20.05 15.01 15.35
N ILE A 38 -20.30 13.80 15.87
CA ILE A 38 -20.54 12.61 15.05
C ILE A 38 -21.84 12.70 14.24
N THR A 39 -22.79 13.56 14.63
CA THR A 39 -24.06 13.73 13.91
C THR A 39 -23.87 14.30 12.50
N ARG A 40 -22.75 14.96 12.25
CA ARG A 40 -22.36 15.51 10.95
C ARG A 40 -21.52 14.57 10.09
N MET A 41 -21.28 13.35 10.56
CA MET A 41 -20.36 12.42 9.94
C MET A 41 -21.10 11.14 9.57
N ALA A 42 -20.69 10.52 8.47
CA ALA A 42 -21.14 9.17 8.15
C ALA A 42 -20.20 8.17 8.79
N GLU A 43 -20.73 7.21 9.51
CA GLU A 43 -19.96 6.10 10.07
C GLU A 43 -19.55 5.12 8.98
N LEU A 44 -18.35 4.57 9.11
CA LEU A 44 -17.78 3.59 8.18
C LEU A 44 -17.59 2.26 8.91
N HIS A 45 -18.21 1.22 8.38
CA HIS A 45 -18.05 -0.15 8.87
C HIS A 45 -17.00 -0.87 8.03
N ILE A 46 -15.80 -1.00 8.60
CA ILE A 46 -14.63 -1.58 7.90
C ILE A 46 -14.18 -2.83 8.64
N GLY A 47 -14.31 -3.99 7.97
CA GLY A 47 -13.85 -5.26 8.52
C GLY A 47 -12.37 -5.24 8.91
N GLY A 48 -12.06 -5.77 10.09
CA GLY A 48 -10.68 -5.85 10.61
C GLY A 48 -10.08 -4.49 11.01
N LEU A 49 -10.93 -3.48 11.30
CA LEU A 49 -10.51 -2.22 11.90
C LEU A 49 -10.97 -2.19 13.35
N GLU A 50 -10.03 -2.11 14.29
CA GLU A 50 -10.35 -1.91 15.70
C GLU A 50 -10.72 -0.43 15.93
N GLY A 51 -11.89 -0.18 16.54
CA GLY A 51 -12.44 1.16 16.75
C GLY A 51 -13.42 1.59 15.66
N THR A 52 -13.80 2.87 15.66
CA THR A 52 -14.82 3.43 14.78
C THR A 52 -14.21 4.41 13.80
N ALA A 53 -14.66 4.39 12.56
CA ALA A 53 -14.23 5.34 11.54
C ALA A 53 -15.40 6.19 11.07
N TYR A 54 -15.16 7.47 10.84
CA TYR A 54 -16.14 8.44 10.36
C TYR A 54 -15.62 9.14 9.11
N THR A 55 -16.51 9.48 8.18
CA THR A 55 -16.15 10.21 6.97
C THR A 55 -17.04 11.43 6.76
N LEU A 56 -16.41 12.50 6.25
CA LEU A 56 -17.11 13.73 5.85
C LEU A 56 -16.27 14.52 4.84
N ILE A 57 -16.90 15.50 4.19
CA ILE A 57 -16.19 16.48 3.37
C ILE A 57 -15.90 17.70 4.23
N VAL A 58 -14.63 18.12 4.28
CA VAL A 58 -14.16 19.25 5.07
C VAL A 58 -13.34 20.22 4.22
N TYR A 59 -13.17 21.45 4.71
CA TYR A 59 -12.24 22.39 4.12
C TYR A 59 -10.92 22.38 4.90
N SER A 60 -9.83 22.18 4.18
CA SER A 60 -8.48 22.27 4.74
C SER A 60 -7.88 23.63 4.45
N LYS A 61 -7.55 24.40 5.51
CA LYS A 61 -6.88 25.69 5.37
C LYS A 61 -5.47 25.54 4.77
N ALA A 62 -4.76 24.49 5.15
CA ALA A 62 -3.40 24.23 4.66
C ALA A 62 -3.39 23.91 3.16
N LEU A 63 -4.37 23.16 2.66
CA LEU A 63 -4.49 22.78 1.26
C LEU A 63 -5.35 23.77 0.45
N LYS A 64 -6.01 24.74 1.12
CA LYS A 64 -6.92 25.74 0.53
C LYS A 64 -8.04 25.13 -0.34
N GLN A 65 -8.48 23.92 -0.02
CA GLN A 65 -9.51 23.20 -0.78
C GLN A 65 -10.34 22.26 0.10
N LYS A 66 -11.46 21.79 -0.46
CA LYS A 66 -12.27 20.74 0.13
C LYS A 66 -11.56 19.39 -0.04
N VAL A 67 -11.65 18.55 0.99
CA VAL A 67 -11.08 17.19 0.98
C VAL A 67 -12.07 16.20 1.60
N ARG A 68 -12.04 14.97 1.15
CA ARG A 68 -12.69 13.86 1.84
C ARG A 68 -11.82 13.52 3.05
N LEU A 69 -12.36 13.65 4.24
CA LEU A 69 -11.70 13.31 5.50
C LEU A 69 -12.23 11.97 5.99
N VAL A 70 -11.33 11.15 6.55
CA VAL A 70 -11.69 9.99 7.36
C VAL A 70 -11.01 10.13 8.70
N ILE A 71 -11.79 10.09 9.76
CA ILE A 71 -11.34 10.12 11.15
C ILE A 71 -11.47 8.70 11.69
N TRP A 72 -10.37 8.08 12.01
CA TRP A 72 -10.37 6.78 12.70
C TRP A 72 -10.10 6.99 14.17
N VAL A 73 -11.09 6.65 15.00
CA VAL A 73 -11.02 6.69 16.46
C VAL A 73 -10.70 5.29 16.95
N MET A 74 -9.55 5.15 17.60
CA MET A 74 -9.08 3.88 18.16
C MET A 74 -9.71 3.61 19.54
N PRO A 75 -9.75 2.35 20.02
CA PRO A 75 -10.31 2.02 21.33
C PRO A 75 -9.67 2.78 22.52
N ASN A 76 -8.42 3.20 22.37
CA ASN A 76 -7.70 3.99 23.37
C ASN A 76 -8.01 5.51 23.31
N GLY A 77 -9.03 5.93 22.57
CA GLY A 77 -9.43 7.32 22.40
C GLY A 77 -8.52 8.16 21.49
N LYS A 78 -7.40 7.61 21.00
CA LYS A 78 -6.56 8.30 20.02
C LYS A 78 -7.24 8.28 18.65
N HIS A 79 -6.99 9.31 17.84
CA HIS A 79 -7.53 9.40 16.48
C HIS A 79 -6.41 9.51 15.44
N LYS A 80 -6.72 9.09 14.22
CA LYS A 80 -5.88 9.30 13.03
C LYS A 80 -6.73 9.91 11.93
N LEU A 81 -6.13 10.84 11.18
CA LEU A 81 -6.81 11.64 10.16
C LEU A 81 -6.27 11.25 8.78
N PHE A 82 -7.11 10.63 7.95
CA PHE A 82 -6.78 10.31 6.56
C PHE A 82 -7.58 11.19 5.61
N PHE A 83 -7.03 11.49 4.46
CA PHE A 83 -7.74 12.35 3.51
C PHE A 83 -7.42 12.01 2.06
N SER A 84 -8.35 12.41 1.19
CA SER A 84 -8.18 12.48 -0.25
C SER A 84 -8.60 13.86 -0.76
N THR A 85 -7.84 14.40 -1.71
CA THR A 85 -8.23 15.62 -2.44
C THR A 85 -9.36 15.34 -3.44
N LYS A 86 -9.53 14.09 -3.85
CA LYS A 86 -10.68 13.63 -4.64
C LYS A 86 -11.88 13.43 -3.70
N THR A 87 -12.76 14.42 -3.63
CA THR A 87 -13.93 14.41 -2.72
C THR A 87 -14.97 13.35 -3.06
N SER A 88 -15.00 12.86 -4.31
CA SER A 88 -15.88 11.77 -4.77
C SER A 88 -15.44 10.38 -4.28
N MET A 89 -14.20 10.24 -3.78
CA MET A 89 -13.68 8.99 -3.24
C MET A 89 -14.44 8.63 -1.95
N SER A 90 -14.83 7.37 -1.78
CA SER A 90 -15.47 6.92 -0.54
C SER A 90 -14.48 6.91 0.63
N GLY A 91 -14.98 7.02 1.87
CA GLY A 91 -14.12 6.97 3.06
C GLY A 91 -13.39 5.63 3.20
N GLU A 92 -14.06 4.53 2.85
CA GLU A 92 -13.48 3.19 2.85
C GLU A 92 -12.32 3.08 1.85
N GLU A 93 -12.52 3.59 0.63
CA GLU A 93 -11.49 3.60 -0.41
C GLU A 93 -10.26 4.43 0.00
N VAL A 94 -10.46 5.56 0.70
CA VAL A 94 -9.36 6.38 1.26
C VAL A 94 -8.52 5.56 2.23
N LEU A 95 -9.14 4.82 3.16
CA LEU A 95 -8.43 3.96 4.11
C LEU A 95 -7.73 2.79 3.44
N ARG A 96 -8.40 2.10 2.50
CA ARG A 96 -7.84 0.99 1.74
C ARG A 96 -6.59 1.44 0.97
N THR A 97 -6.69 2.55 0.26
CA THR A 97 -5.56 3.14 -0.48
C THR A 97 -4.42 3.54 0.46
N TYR A 98 -4.72 4.09 1.64
CA TYR A 98 -3.67 4.45 2.60
C TYR A 98 -2.98 3.22 3.18
N ARG A 99 -3.69 2.14 3.47
CA ARG A 99 -3.11 0.87 3.94
C ARG A 99 -2.09 0.30 2.94
N SER A 100 -2.32 0.51 1.65
CA SER A 100 -1.40 0.08 0.59
C SER A 100 -0.08 0.88 0.55
N ARG A 101 0.04 1.99 1.29
CA ARG A 101 1.25 2.83 1.31
C ARG A 101 2.50 2.07 1.72
N PHE A 102 2.39 1.19 2.70
CA PHE A 102 3.51 0.38 3.17
C PHE A 102 4.05 -0.59 2.12
N GLN A 103 3.24 -0.93 1.10
CA GLN A 103 3.69 -1.77 -0.01
C GLN A 103 4.86 -1.14 -0.77
N ILE A 104 4.91 0.19 -0.85
CA ILE A 104 6.01 0.93 -1.47
C ILE A 104 7.31 0.72 -0.69
N GLU A 105 7.23 0.81 0.64
CA GLU A 105 8.38 0.63 1.54
C GLU A 105 8.91 -0.81 1.44
N PHE A 106 8.03 -1.81 1.43
CA PHE A 106 8.40 -3.20 1.23
C PHE A 106 9.00 -3.46 -0.15
N CYS A 107 8.45 -2.85 -1.21
CA CYS A 107 8.98 -2.95 -2.55
C CYS A 107 10.43 -2.44 -2.62
N PHE A 108 10.71 -1.27 -2.05
CA PHE A 108 12.08 -0.73 -2.00
C PHE A 108 13.01 -1.55 -1.12
N ARG A 109 12.54 -2.04 0.03
CA ARG A 109 13.32 -2.93 0.89
C ARG A 109 13.73 -4.19 0.14
N ASP A 110 12.78 -4.85 -0.49
CA ASP A 110 13.01 -6.09 -1.24
C ASP A 110 13.91 -5.84 -2.45
N ALA A 111 13.76 -4.68 -3.12
CA ALA A 111 14.63 -4.26 -4.21
C ALA A 111 16.09 -4.13 -3.77
N LYS A 112 16.33 -3.52 -2.63
CA LYS A 112 17.68 -3.35 -2.07
C LYS A 112 18.28 -4.68 -1.61
N GLN A 113 17.50 -5.53 -0.95
CA GLN A 113 18.00 -6.77 -0.36
C GLN A 113 18.17 -7.90 -1.36
N TYR A 114 17.28 -8.02 -2.33
CA TYR A 114 17.19 -9.23 -3.14
C TYR A 114 17.43 -9.03 -4.64
N THR A 115 17.16 -7.84 -5.20
CA THR A 115 17.27 -7.61 -6.64
C THR A 115 18.32 -6.59 -7.05
N GLY A 116 19.19 -6.19 -6.12
CA GLY A 116 20.39 -5.41 -6.42
C GLY A 116 20.14 -3.95 -6.76
N LEU A 117 19.07 -3.32 -6.28
CA LEU A 117 18.75 -1.92 -6.57
C LEU A 117 19.91 -0.95 -6.26
N THR A 118 20.73 -1.24 -5.25
CA THR A 118 21.85 -0.40 -4.82
C THR A 118 23.20 -0.91 -5.29
N HIS A 119 23.26 -1.97 -6.11
CA HIS A 119 24.52 -2.58 -6.54
C HIS A 119 25.07 -1.97 -7.84
N CYS A 120 24.27 -1.15 -8.52
CA CYS A 120 24.69 -0.51 -9.76
C CYS A 120 25.72 0.59 -9.47
N GLN A 121 26.90 0.47 -10.10
CA GLN A 121 28.00 1.46 -10.02
C GLN A 121 28.02 2.38 -11.23
N ALA A 122 27.05 2.29 -12.12
CA ALA A 122 26.97 3.13 -13.31
C ALA A 122 26.73 4.60 -12.95
N ARG A 123 27.30 5.50 -13.76
CA ARG A 123 27.14 6.96 -13.60
C ARG A 123 26.21 7.57 -14.65
N HIS A 124 26.00 6.88 -15.77
CA HIS A 124 25.13 7.35 -16.84
C HIS A 124 23.66 7.07 -16.52
N LYS A 125 22.80 8.05 -16.78
CA LYS A 125 21.36 7.99 -16.50
C LYS A 125 20.71 6.74 -17.08
N ASN A 126 20.95 6.43 -18.36
CA ASN A 126 20.32 5.28 -19.02
C ASN A 126 20.67 3.94 -18.37
N GLN A 127 21.90 3.79 -17.89
CA GLN A 127 22.34 2.59 -17.18
C GLN A 127 21.72 2.47 -15.79
N LEU A 128 21.58 3.61 -15.09
CA LEU A 128 20.87 3.65 -13.80
C LEU A 128 19.38 3.32 -13.99
N ASP A 129 18.73 3.92 -14.98
CA ASP A 129 17.33 3.68 -15.30
C ASP A 129 17.11 2.20 -15.66
N PHE A 130 18.00 1.60 -16.47
CA PHE A 130 17.95 0.17 -16.77
C PHE A 130 18.08 -0.68 -15.52
N SER A 131 19.07 -0.40 -14.66
CA SER A 131 19.32 -1.17 -13.44
C SER A 131 18.12 -1.11 -12.48
N TYR A 132 17.53 0.07 -12.28
CA TYR A 132 16.36 0.23 -11.43
C TYR A 132 15.14 -0.49 -11.99
N ASN A 133 14.88 -0.33 -13.28
CA ASN A 133 13.78 -1.03 -13.94
C ASN A 133 13.95 -2.55 -13.90
N ALA A 134 15.15 -3.07 -14.12
CA ALA A 134 15.44 -4.49 -14.03
C ALA A 134 15.21 -5.03 -12.61
N SER A 135 15.64 -4.28 -11.58
CA SER A 135 15.41 -4.63 -10.18
C SER A 135 13.92 -4.75 -9.84
N PHE A 136 13.10 -3.78 -10.24
CA PHE A 136 11.65 -3.82 -9.99
C PHE A 136 10.93 -4.83 -10.88
N ALA A 137 11.37 -5.01 -12.13
CA ALA A 137 10.83 -6.04 -13.02
C ALA A 137 11.04 -7.44 -12.45
N SER A 138 12.21 -7.72 -11.87
CA SER A 138 12.50 -8.99 -11.20
C SER A 138 11.54 -9.29 -10.05
N GLN A 139 11.15 -8.29 -9.26
CA GLN A 139 10.13 -8.47 -8.22
C GLN A 139 8.75 -8.77 -8.80
N ASN A 140 8.39 -8.13 -9.91
CA ASN A 140 7.11 -8.39 -10.56
C ASN A 140 7.05 -9.81 -11.12
N VAL A 141 8.13 -10.30 -11.74
CA VAL A 141 8.25 -11.69 -12.18
C VAL A 141 8.10 -12.64 -11.00
N ALA A 142 8.80 -12.39 -9.89
CA ALA A 142 8.68 -13.19 -8.68
C ALA A 142 7.23 -13.25 -8.15
N LYS A 143 6.53 -12.11 -8.12
CA LYS A 143 5.12 -12.04 -7.71
C LYS A 143 4.21 -12.89 -8.60
N VAL A 144 4.39 -12.80 -9.92
CA VAL A 144 3.59 -13.57 -10.88
C VAL A 144 3.85 -15.07 -10.68
N MET A 145 5.12 -15.49 -10.67
CA MET A 145 5.49 -16.89 -10.52
C MET A 145 4.99 -17.50 -9.20
N MET A 146 5.12 -16.79 -8.08
CA MET A 146 4.61 -17.28 -6.79
C MET A 146 3.09 -17.36 -6.78
N LYS A 147 2.39 -16.37 -7.36
CA LYS A 147 0.93 -16.38 -7.49
C LYS A 147 0.44 -17.55 -8.32
N GLU A 148 1.06 -17.82 -9.48
CA GLU A 148 0.72 -18.95 -10.36
C GLU A 148 0.90 -20.30 -9.66
N ASN A 149 1.89 -20.40 -8.78
CA ASN A 149 2.12 -21.59 -7.96
C ASN A 149 1.30 -21.60 -6.66
N GLY A 150 0.43 -20.60 -6.42
CA GLY A 150 -0.44 -20.47 -5.24
C GLY A 150 0.34 -20.33 -3.93
N VAL A 151 1.52 -19.70 -3.96
CA VAL A 151 2.38 -19.46 -2.80
C VAL A 151 2.30 -17.98 -2.42
N PRO A 152 2.18 -17.63 -1.12
CA PRO A 152 2.26 -16.24 -0.68
C PRO A 152 3.57 -15.58 -1.13
N TYR A 153 3.48 -14.33 -1.58
CA TYR A 153 4.66 -13.61 -2.05
C TYR A 153 5.68 -13.38 -0.92
N SER A 154 6.89 -13.87 -1.15
CA SER A 154 8.08 -13.58 -0.34
C SER A 154 9.29 -13.56 -1.27
N MET A 155 9.98 -12.43 -1.36
CA MET A 155 11.17 -12.31 -2.21
C MET A 155 12.32 -13.17 -1.71
N ALA A 156 12.45 -13.35 -0.40
CA ALA A 156 13.44 -14.26 0.20
C ALA A 156 13.22 -15.70 -0.25
N SER A 157 12.00 -16.21 -0.07
CA SER A 157 11.65 -17.58 -0.48
C SER A 157 11.78 -17.79 -1.98
N PHE A 158 11.40 -16.79 -2.78
CA PHE A 158 11.58 -16.86 -4.23
C PHE A 158 13.06 -17.02 -4.61
N LYS A 159 13.94 -16.22 -4.02
CA LYS A 159 15.38 -16.26 -4.29
C LYS A 159 15.97 -17.63 -3.90
N GLU A 160 15.56 -18.20 -2.76
CA GLU A 160 15.96 -19.51 -2.30
C GLU A 160 15.54 -20.63 -3.28
N ILE A 161 14.28 -20.60 -3.73
CA ILE A 161 13.77 -21.55 -4.73
C ILE A 161 14.57 -21.45 -6.03
N MET A 162 14.79 -20.22 -6.53
CA MET A 162 15.52 -20.01 -7.77
C MET A 162 16.97 -20.46 -7.66
N ALA A 163 17.65 -20.17 -6.54
CA ALA A 163 19.02 -20.62 -6.30
C ALA A 163 19.10 -22.15 -6.23
N SER A 164 18.20 -22.80 -5.51
CA SER A 164 18.14 -24.27 -5.41
C SER A 164 17.86 -24.90 -6.76
N THR A 165 16.96 -24.34 -7.55
CA THR A 165 16.65 -24.81 -8.92
C THR A 165 17.87 -24.66 -9.83
N TYR A 166 18.60 -23.57 -9.74
CA TYR A 166 19.82 -23.34 -10.53
C TYR A 166 20.92 -24.33 -10.18
N ILE A 167 21.17 -24.57 -8.87
CA ILE A 167 22.17 -25.54 -8.40
C ILE A 167 21.80 -26.96 -8.87
N ALA A 168 20.55 -27.37 -8.72
CA ALA A 168 20.06 -28.64 -9.20
C ALA A 168 20.32 -28.81 -10.70
N LYS A 169 20.04 -27.80 -11.52
CA LYS A 169 20.30 -27.79 -12.95
C LYS A 169 21.78 -27.98 -13.26
N LEU A 170 22.66 -27.24 -12.56
CA LEU A 170 24.13 -27.38 -12.75
C LEU A 170 24.63 -28.78 -12.41
N ILE A 171 24.09 -29.42 -11.36
CA ILE A 171 24.45 -30.78 -10.99
C ILE A 171 24.04 -31.74 -12.11
N PHE A 172 22.81 -31.65 -12.62
CA PHE A 172 22.33 -32.47 -13.71
C PHE A 172 23.15 -32.32 -14.99
N ASP A 173 23.50 -31.08 -15.35
CA ASP A 173 24.31 -30.79 -16.53
C ASP A 173 25.72 -31.41 -16.42
N LYS A 174 26.32 -31.44 -15.21
CA LYS A 174 27.64 -32.04 -14.97
C LYS A 174 27.62 -33.56 -14.86
N CYS A 175 26.54 -34.14 -14.33
CA CYS A 175 26.40 -35.60 -14.16
C CYS A 175 26.09 -36.32 -15.46
N GLN A 176 26.05 -35.66 -16.62
CA GLN A 176 25.69 -36.21 -17.93
C GLN A 176 24.34 -36.95 -17.94
N SER A 177 23.62 -36.88 -16.86
CA SER A 177 22.29 -37.44 -16.70
C SER A 177 21.27 -36.46 -17.29
N LYS A 178 20.58 -36.87 -18.36
CA LYS A 178 19.47 -36.06 -18.88
C LYS A 178 18.28 -36.18 -17.92
N PRO A 179 18.01 -35.18 -17.10
CA PRO A 179 16.90 -35.27 -16.15
C PRO A 179 15.59 -35.34 -16.91
N ASN A 180 14.70 -36.21 -16.47
CA ASN A 180 13.35 -36.25 -17.00
C ASN A 180 12.65 -34.91 -16.69
N ARG A 181 12.14 -34.21 -17.74
CA ARG A 181 11.43 -32.96 -17.61
C ARG A 181 10.27 -33.05 -16.60
N LYS A 182 9.60 -34.20 -16.52
CA LYS A 182 8.54 -34.45 -15.53
C LYS A 182 9.07 -34.41 -14.09
N LEU A 183 10.26 -35.02 -13.86
CA LEU A 183 10.90 -35.03 -12.55
C LEU A 183 11.27 -33.60 -12.10
N ILE A 184 11.90 -32.82 -12.99
CA ILE A 184 12.25 -31.42 -12.70
C ILE A 184 10.99 -30.60 -12.37
N SER A 185 9.95 -30.73 -13.20
CA SER A 185 8.68 -30.02 -12.97
C SER A 185 8.02 -30.43 -11.65
N HIS A 186 8.11 -31.73 -11.29
CA HIS A 186 7.61 -32.22 -10.01
C HIS A 186 8.42 -31.66 -8.84
N THR A 187 9.73 -31.69 -8.90
CA THR A 187 10.62 -31.18 -7.84
C THR A 187 10.44 -29.68 -7.63
N ILE A 188 10.30 -28.90 -8.71
CA ILE A 188 9.99 -27.47 -8.61
C ILE A 188 8.65 -27.26 -7.89
N LYS A 189 7.60 -28.00 -8.24
CA LYS A 189 6.30 -27.93 -7.56
C LYS A 189 6.39 -28.32 -6.09
N GLU A 190 7.21 -29.30 -5.75
CA GLU A 190 7.44 -29.66 -4.34
C GLU A 190 8.16 -28.57 -3.55
N LEU A 191 9.17 -27.92 -4.14
CA LEU A 191 9.86 -26.79 -3.51
C LEU A 191 8.88 -25.64 -3.20
N PHE A 192 8.02 -25.28 -4.15
CA PHE A 192 6.94 -24.32 -3.90
C PHE A 192 5.93 -24.83 -2.86
N GLY A 193 5.65 -26.13 -2.84
CA GLY A 193 4.73 -26.77 -1.88
C GLY A 193 5.25 -26.74 -0.43
N ARG A 194 6.56 -26.88 -0.23
CA ARG A 194 7.20 -26.77 1.10
C ARG A 194 7.05 -25.36 1.67
N GLN A 195 7.18 -24.34 0.83
CA GLN A 195 6.98 -22.93 1.24
C GLN A 195 5.53 -22.62 1.66
N ARG A 196 4.52 -23.35 1.13
CA ARG A 196 3.12 -23.24 1.57
C ARG A 196 2.90 -23.74 3.01
N LYS A 197 3.67 -24.74 3.45
CA LYS A 197 3.53 -25.33 4.79
C LYS A 197 4.29 -24.56 5.86
N ALA A 198 5.23 -23.69 5.45
CA ALA A 198 6.08 -22.89 6.33
C ALA A 198 5.52 -21.45 6.56
N ALA A 199 4.48 -21.05 5.84
CA ALA A 199 3.80 -19.76 5.94
C ALA A 199 2.46 -19.90 6.68
#